data_cc172f4fd93a2ebe38d7bcbf3e876523
#
_entry.id   cc172f4fd93a2ebe38d7bcbf3e876523
#
_cell.length_a   1.000
_cell.length_b   1.000
_cell.length_c   1.000
_cell.angle_alpha   90.00
_cell.angle_beta   90.00
_cell.angle_gamma   90.00
#
_symmetry.space_group_name_H-M   'P 1'
#
loop_
_entity.id
_entity.type
_entity.pdbx_description
1 polymer ?
#
loop_
_entity_poly.entity_id
_entity_poly.type
_entity_poly.pdbx_seq_one_letter_code
_entity_poly.pdbx_strand_id
1 'polypeptide(L)'
;MTRDPKFKGYIHDVGGPTADFRQPACKKQLTRGACQNRQCLFPTPCKNLIADHSDYLALLRKLRAIPGVKKVFIRSGIRFDYVLADPSDVFFKELVRYHISGQLKVAPEHVSDAVLEKMGKPKHSVYLRFAEKYAQLNQQERMNQFLVPYLMSSHPGCTMKDAVALAEYLRDISHQPEQVQDFYPTPSTLSTVMYYTGLDPRTMQPVYVPKDPREKAMQRALMQYKDPKNYKLVHEALELAHREDLIGFGPQCLIRPRKGEPAEQKKPAQPQEKKQPQKKSGKAPAKKPASGTKPQKSPDAPQKKAPASKPAGQNRAAKPAAPAKPSGAQRSAVPAAKPGKAPAGHARKAPKKRGS
;
A
#
# COMPACT_ATOMS: atom_id res chain seq x y z
N MET A 1 30.10 20.91 1.21
CA MET A 1 30.24 19.47 1.47
C MET A 1 31.55 18.95 0.86
N THR A 2 31.77 18.96 -0.46
CA THR A 2 32.99 18.40 -1.09
C THR A 2 34.30 19.15 -0.74
N ARG A 3 34.22 20.38 -0.23
CA ARG A 3 35.37 21.16 0.29
C ARG A 3 35.68 20.88 1.76
N ASP A 4 34.84 20.10 2.45
CA ASP A 4 35.06 19.70 3.84
C ASP A 4 36.07 18.54 3.86
N PRO A 5 37.22 18.67 4.55
CA PRO A 5 38.22 17.60 4.64
C PRO A 5 37.70 16.31 5.31
N LYS A 6 36.61 16.40 6.07
CA LYS A 6 35.92 15.24 6.68
C LYS A 6 34.95 14.54 5.74
N PHE A 7 34.69 15.11 4.55
CA PHE A 7 33.77 14.50 3.59
C PHE A 7 34.40 13.28 2.92
N LYS A 8 33.82 12.11 3.16
CA LYS A 8 34.33 10.83 2.65
C LYS A 8 33.80 10.45 1.24
N GLY A 9 33.09 11.36 0.59
CA GLY A 9 32.52 11.15 -0.75
C GLY A 9 31.12 10.53 -0.78
N TYR A 10 30.44 10.42 0.35
CA TYR A 10 29.12 9.79 0.42
C TYR A 10 28.03 10.83 0.67
N ILE A 11 27.06 10.92 -0.25
CA ILE A 11 25.79 11.59 -0.02
C ILE A 11 24.83 10.50 0.45
N HIS A 12 24.49 10.55 1.76
CA HIS A 12 23.81 9.44 2.42
C HIS A 12 22.34 9.32 2.05
N ASP A 13 21.67 10.42 1.68
CA ASP A 13 20.26 10.40 1.34
C ASP A 13 19.86 11.56 0.42
N VAL A 14 19.30 11.23 -0.71
CA VAL A 14 18.64 12.14 -1.66
C VAL A 14 17.24 11.61 -1.97
N GLY A 15 16.64 10.91 -1.02
CA GLY A 15 15.41 10.18 -1.20
C GLY A 15 14.25 10.72 -0.37
N GLY A 16 13.27 9.89 -0.30
CA GLY A 16 11.99 10.09 0.37
C GLY A 16 10.83 9.88 -0.60
N PRO A 17 9.68 9.41 -0.11
CA PRO A 17 8.51 9.17 -0.96
C PRO A 17 8.05 10.40 -1.74
N THR A 18 8.31 11.61 -1.22
CA THR A 18 7.99 12.88 -1.88
C THR A 18 9.00 13.28 -2.95
N ALA A 19 10.20 12.72 -2.96
CA ALA A 19 11.20 13.01 -3.99
C ALA A 19 10.79 12.50 -5.37
N ASP A 20 9.90 11.51 -5.43
CA ASP A 20 9.35 10.99 -6.68
C ASP A 20 8.39 11.99 -7.35
N PHE A 21 7.83 12.95 -6.59
CA PHE A 21 6.83 13.91 -7.07
C PHE A 21 7.45 15.31 -7.30
N ARG A 22 8.45 15.41 -8.13
CA ARG A 22 9.13 16.69 -8.44
C ARG A 22 8.37 17.55 -9.42
N GLN A 23 7.48 16.95 -10.21
CA GLN A 23 6.67 17.61 -11.23
C GLN A 23 5.18 17.44 -10.92
N PRO A 24 4.31 18.30 -11.48
CA PRO A 24 2.87 18.09 -11.39
C PRO A 24 2.47 16.72 -11.92
N ALA A 25 1.62 16.02 -11.19
CA ALA A 25 1.20 14.65 -11.53
C ALA A 25 0.37 14.59 -12.85
N CYS A 26 -0.15 15.70 -13.34
CA CYS A 26 -0.83 15.79 -14.63
C CYS A 26 -1.01 17.26 -15.08
N LYS A 27 -1.31 17.46 -16.37
CA LYS A 27 -1.56 18.80 -16.94
C LYS A 27 -2.68 19.58 -16.25
N LYS A 28 -3.71 18.88 -15.70
CA LYS A 28 -4.81 19.54 -14.96
C LYS A 28 -4.35 20.19 -13.67
N GLN A 29 -3.33 19.66 -13.02
CA GLN A 29 -2.79 20.24 -11.79
C GLN A 29 -2.22 21.66 -11.98
N LEU A 30 -1.70 21.95 -13.15
CA LEU A 30 -1.16 23.28 -13.49
C LEU A 30 -2.23 24.39 -13.50
N THR A 31 -3.48 24.03 -13.81
CA THR A 31 -4.58 25.01 -13.99
C THR A 31 -5.64 24.93 -12.89
N ARG A 32 -5.89 23.76 -12.32
CA ARG A 32 -7.00 23.49 -11.39
C ARG A 32 -6.56 23.01 -10.00
N GLY A 33 -5.25 22.86 -9.78
CA GLY A 33 -4.72 22.28 -8.55
C GLY A 33 -5.04 20.78 -8.38
N ALA A 34 -4.98 20.32 -7.14
CA ALA A 34 -5.25 18.92 -6.80
C ALA A 34 -6.74 18.58 -6.97
N CYS A 35 -7.02 17.33 -7.36
CA CYS A 35 -8.38 16.82 -7.44
C CYS A 35 -8.98 16.65 -6.03
N GLN A 36 -10.20 17.14 -5.81
CA GLN A 36 -10.88 17.05 -4.51
C GLN A 36 -11.26 15.61 -4.16
N ASN A 37 -11.78 14.83 -5.15
CA ASN A 37 -12.40 13.54 -4.90
C ASN A 37 -11.60 12.35 -5.45
N ARG A 38 -10.31 12.54 -5.79
CA ARG A 38 -9.47 11.48 -6.34
C ARG A 38 -8.00 11.68 -6.01
N GLN A 39 -7.38 10.60 -5.53
CA GLN A 39 -5.93 10.51 -5.44
C GLN A 39 -5.35 9.99 -6.75
N CYS A 40 -4.10 10.39 -7.09
CA CYS A 40 -3.49 10.04 -8.37
C CYS A 40 -3.16 8.55 -8.51
N LEU A 41 -2.86 7.88 -7.39
CA LEU A 41 -2.45 6.47 -7.35
C LEU A 41 -3.48 5.54 -6.69
N PHE A 42 -4.55 6.09 -6.12
CA PHE A 42 -5.56 5.31 -5.38
C PHE A 42 -6.98 5.59 -5.93
N PRO A 43 -7.85 4.56 -6.01
CA PRO A 43 -7.62 3.12 -5.76
C PRO A 43 -6.79 2.44 -6.86
N THR A 44 -6.69 3.06 -8.00
CA THR A 44 -5.87 2.68 -9.15
C THR A 44 -5.24 3.91 -9.76
N PRO A 45 -4.12 3.81 -10.47
CA PRO A 45 -3.49 4.96 -11.14
C PRO A 45 -4.49 5.72 -12.00
N CYS A 46 -4.48 7.05 -11.88
CA CYS A 46 -5.35 7.93 -12.65
C CYS A 46 -4.96 7.88 -14.13
N LYS A 47 -5.94 7.85 -15.04
CA LYS A 47 -5.70 7.87 -16.49
C LYS A 47 -4.90 9.09 -16.98
N ASN A 48 -4.93 10.19 -16.22
CA ASN A 48 -4.20 11.41 -16.55
C ASN A 48 -2.85 11.50 -15.80
N LEU A 49 -2.48 10.49 -15.00
CA LEU A 49 -1.23 10.47 -14.30
C LEU A 49 -0.05 10.45 -15.28
N ILE A 50 0.87 11.35 -15.10
CA ILE A 50 2.17 11.37 -15.78
C ILE A 50 3.18 10.94 -14.73
N ALA A 51 3.54 9.66 -14.73
CA ALA A 51 4.60 9.14 -13.88
C ALA A 51 5.91 9.24 -14.65
N ASP A 52 6.78 10.15 -14.23
CA ASP A 52 8.05 10.43 -14.89
C ASP A 52 9.12 10.76 -13.85
N HIS A 53 10.17 9.97 -13.81
CA HIS A 53 11.33 10.15 -12.92
C HIS A 53 12.53 10.80 -13.62
N SER A 54 12.39 11.28 -14.86
CA SER A 54 13.50 11.81 -15.67
C SER A 54 14.23 12.96 -14.99
N ASP A 55 13.48 13.91 -14.39
CA ASP A 55 14.05 15.06 -13.67
C ASP A 55 14.76 14.60 -12.37
N TYR A 56 14.16 13.67 -11.64
CA TYR A 56 14.80 13.11 -10.43
C TYR A 56 16.08 12.35 -10.79
N LEU A 57 16.05 11.57 -11.85
CA LEU A 57 17.20 10.84 -12.34
C LEU A 57 18.31 11.79 -12.82
N ALA A 58 17.94 12.88 -13.51
CA ALA A 58 18.88 13.90 -13.92
C ALA A 58 19.59 14.56 -12.71
N LEU A 59 18.85 14.82 -11.62
CA LEU A 59 19.44 15.29 -10.36
C LEU A 59 20.44 14.27 -9.78
N LEU A 60 20.04 13.02 -9.68
CA LEU A 60 20.90 11.96 -9.14
C LEU A 60 22.20 11.79 -9.96
N ARG A 61 22.09 11.84 -11.28
CA ARG A 61 23.25 11.80 -12.20
C ARG A 61 24.18 13.02 -12.01
N LYS A 62 23.60 14.23 -11.89
CA LYS A 62 24.38 15.46 -11.59
C LYS A 62 25.12 15.33 -10.27
N LEU A 63 24.49 14.83 -9.22
CA LEU A 63 25.14 14.62 -7.92
C LEU A 63 26.28 13.60 -7.98
N ARG A 64 26.13 12.52 -8.75
CA ARG A 64 27.17 11.53 -8.97
C ARG A 64 28.38 12.08 -9.75
N ALA A 65 28.15 13.05 -10.61
CA ALA A 65 29.18 13.67 -11.45
C ALA A 65 30.02 14.73 -10.70
N ILE A 66 29.64 15.13 -9.48
CA ILE A 66 30.40 16.14 -8.72
C ILE A 66 31.76 15.56 -8.30
N PRO A 67 32.87 16.25 -8.58
CA PRO A 67 34.19 15.82 -8.13
C PRO A 67 34.24 15.63 -6.61
N GLY A 68 34.81 14.50 -6.18
CA GLY A 68 34.87 14.10 -4.78
C GLY A 68 33.63 13.35 -4.26
N VAL A 69 32.55 13.23 -5.03
CA VAL A 69 31.40 12.38 -4.70
C VAL A 69 31.66 10.95 -5.24
N LYS A 70 31.62 9.98 -4.35
CA LYS A 70 31.83 8.55 -4.68
C LYS A 70 30.50 7.80 -4.84
N LYS A 71 29.53 8.09 -3.98
CA LYS A 71 28.21 7.45 -3.96
C LYS A 71 27.12 8.44 -3.55
N VAL A 72 25.95 8.26 -4.13
CA VAL A 72 24.72 9.01 -3.82
C VAL A 72 23.64 8.00 -3.52
N PHE A 73 23.13 7.97 -2.30
CA PHE A 73 22.18 6.97 -1.86
C PHE A 73 20.76 7.55 -1.69
N ILE A 74 19.78 6.67 -1.80
CA ILE A 74 18.39 6.88 -1.43
C ILE A 74 18.10 5.95 -0.25
N ARG A 75 17.98 6.52 0.97
CA ARG A 75 17.81 5.76 2.21
C ARG A 75 16.45 5.95 2.87
N SER A 76 15.82 7.11 2.70
CA SER A 76 14.50 7.42 3.26
C SER A 76 13.35 6.66 2.58
N GLY A 77 13.66 5.94 1.50
CA GLY A 77 12.68 5.16 0.75
C GLY A 77 12.19 5.86 -0.51
N ILE A 78 11.34 5.17 -1.23
CA ILE A 78 10.69 5.61 -2.47
C ILE A 78 9.21 5.25 -2.45
N ARG A 79 8.46 5.87 -3.35
CA ARG A 79 7.06 5.55 -3.60
C ARG A 79 6.95 4.43 -4.65
N PHE A 80 6.92 3.18 -4.20
CA PHE A 80 6.98 1.99 -5.06
C PHE A 80 5.85 1.90 -6.10
N ASP A 81 4.66 2.37 -5.77
CA ASP A 81 3.50 2.38 -6.66
C ASP A 81 3.66 3.43 -7.78
N TYR A 82 4.34 4.55 -7.51
CA TYR A 82 4.67 5.56 -8.51
C TYR A 82 5.79 5.08 -9.44
N VAL A 83 6.80 4.42 -8.90
CA VAL A 83 7.87 3.79 -9.70
C VAL A 83 7.32 2.75 -10.67
N LEU A 84 6.34 1.94 -10.23
CA LEU A 84 5.66 0.99 -11.12
C LEU A 84 4.75 1.66 -12.17
N ALA A 85 4.28 2.87 -11.92
CA ALA A 85 3.44 3.61 -12.85
C ALA A 85 4.26 4.33 -13.93
N ASP A 86 5.57 4.48 -13.75
CA ASP A 86 6.47 5.01 -14.77
C ASP A 86 6.60 3.99 -15.91
N PRO A 87 6.28 4.36 -17.15
CA PRO A 87 6.42 3.46 -18.29
C PRO A 87 7.87 3.14 -18.64
N SER A 88 8.82 3.94 -18.12
CA SER A 88 10.25 3.76 -18.33
C SER A 88 10.90 3.01 -17.16
N ASP A 89 11.60 1.92 -17.47
CA ASP A 89 12.39 1.19 -16.46
C ASP A 89 13.75 1.82 -16.15
N VAL A 90 14.09 2.93 -16.80
CA VAL A 90 15.44 3.53 -16.69
C VAL A 90 15.71 3.98 -15.25
N PHE A 91 14.76 4.67 -14.63
CA PHE A 91 14.91 5.08 -13.23
C PHE A 91 15.08 3.88 -12.29
N PHE A 92 14.24 2.86 -12.42
CA PHE A 92 14.29 1.70 -11.54
C PHE A 92 15.62 0.91 -11.68
N LYS A 93 16.10 0.74 -12.90
CA LYS A 93 17.42 0.12 -13.15
C LYS A 93 18.57 0.92 -12.54
N GLU A 94 18.61 2.25 -12.75
CA GLU A 94 19.65 3.08 -12.16
C GLU A 94 19.54 3.19 -10.63
N LEU A 95 18.36 3.19 -10.09
CA LEU A 95 18.11 3.12 -8.64
C LEU A 95 18.82 1.89 -8.06
N VAL A 96 18.52 0.71 -8.58
CA VAL A 96 19.11 -0.56 -8.13
C VAL A 96 20.64 -0.54 -8.30
N ARG A 97 21.13 -0.11 -9.46
CA ARG A 97 22.56 -0.18 -9.79
C ARG A 97 23.44 0.80 -9.00
N TYR A 98 22.92 2.00 -8.67
CA TYR A 98 23.77 3.09 -8.19
C TYR A 98 23.35 3.71 -6.86
N HIS A 99 22.09 3.59 -6.44
CA HIS A 99 21.52 4.44 -5.39
C HIS A 99 21.07 3.70 -4.13
N ILE A 100 21.22 2.39 -4.08
CA ILE A 100 20.86 1.58 -2.92
C ILE A 100 22.11 1.08 -2.22
N SER A 101 22.20 1.27 -0.91
CA SER A 101 23.36 0.89 -0.07
C SER A 101 23.23 -0.52 0.54
N GLY A 102 22.44 -1.41 -0.09
CA GLY A 102 22.14 -2.77 0.38
C GLY A 102 20.68 -2.95 0.82
N GLN A 103 19.98 -1.89 1.23
CA GLN A 103 18.60 -1.96 1.65
C GLN A 103 17.79 -0.82 1.02
N LEU A 104 16.63 -1.16 0.46
CA LEU A 104 15.64 -0.22 -0.03
C LEU A 104 14.40 -0.24 0.87
N LYS A 105 14.07 0.91 1.45
CA LYS A 105 12.89 1.08 2.28
C LYS A 105 11.67 1.40 1.42
N VAL A 106 10.58 0.71 1.66
CA VAL A 106 9.28 0.93 1.02
C VAL A 106 8.17 0.80 2.05
N ALA A 107 7.05 1.47 1.83
CA ALA A 107 5.95 1.54 2.80
C ALA A 107 4.68 0.88 2.24
N PRO A 108 4.60 -0.46 2.17
CA PRO A 108 3.36 -1.17 1.84
C PRO A 108 2.29 -1.02 2.94
N GLU A 109 2.69 -0.79 4.18
CA GLU A 109 1.93 -0.53 5.39
C GLU A 109 1.14 -1.73 5.91
N HIS A 110 0.47 -2.51 5.06
CA HIS A 110 -0.34 -3.68 5.43
C HIS A 110 -0.47 -4.67 4.26
N VAL A 111 -1.04 -5.86 4.52
CA VAL A 111 -1.32 -6.87 3.50
C VAL A 111 -2.81 -7.04 3.22
N SER A 112 -3.70 -6.65 4.14
CA SER A 112 -5.14 -6.67 3.94
C SER A 112 -5.56 -5.52 3.02
N ASP A 113 -6.17 -5.84 1.89
CA ASP A 113 -6.69 -4.85 0.95
C ASP A 113 -7.77 -3.95 1.57
N ALA A 114 -8.55 -4.48 2.52
CA ALA A 114 -9.56 -3.71 3.25
C ALA A 114 -8.93 -2.61 4.11
N VAL A 115 -7.82 -2.92 4.80
CA VAL A 115 -7.06 -1.95 5.60
C VAL A 115 -6.36 -0.94 4.68
N LEU A 116 -5.73 -1.41 3.61
CA LEU A 116 -5.05 -0.56 2.62
C LEU A 116 -6.01 0.42 1.95
N GLU A 117 -7.26 0.03 1.71
CA GLU A 117 -8.30 0.92 1.22
C GLU A 117 -8.59 2.07 2.20
N LYS A 118 -8.67 1.79 3.49
CA LYS A 118 -8.85 2.84 4.52
C LYS A 118 -7.63 3.76 4.60
N MET A 119 -6.43 3.24 4.41
CA MET A 119 -5.19 4.02 4.31
C MET A 119 -5.10 4.87 3.03
N GLY A 120 -5.91 4.61 2.00
CA GLY A 120 -5.75 5.22 0.67
C GLY A 120 -4.49 4.73 -0.04
N LYS A 121 -4.07 3.50 0.22
CA LYS A 121 -2.91 2.82 -0.38
C LYS A 121 -3.34 1.87 -1.49
N PRO A 122 -2.47 1.57 -2.45
CA PRO A 122 -2.75 0.56 -3.45
C PRO A 122 -2.92 -0.82 -2.81
N LYS A 123 -3.58 -1.73 -3.52
CA LYS A 123 -3.73 -3.13 -3.10
C LYS A 123 -2.37 -3.80 -2.88
N HIS A 124 -2.33 -4.78 -1.98
CA HIS A 124 -1.11 -5.54 -1.67
C HIS A 124 -0.46 -6.17 -2.91
N SER A 125 -1.27 -6.60 -3.88
CA SER A 125 -0.77 -7.13 -5.17
C SER A 125 0.13 -6.16 -5.95
N VAL A 126 -0.01 -4.85 -5.75
CA VAL A 126 0.88 -3.84 -6.37
C VAL A 126 2.26 -3.90 -5.73
N TYR A 127 2.32 -4.06 -4.40
CA TYR A 127 3.58 -4.23 -3.70
C TYR A 127 4.29 -5.54 -4.11
N LEU A 128 3.55 -6.63 -4.23
CA LEU A 128 4.13 -7.91 -4.67
C LEU A 128 4.78 -7.81 -6.05
N ARG A 129 4.10 -7.16 -7.01
CA ARG A 129 4.68 -6.91 -8.34
C ARG A 129 5.94 -6.04 -8.29
N PHE A 130 5.96 -5.04 -7.39
CA PHE A 130 7.17 -4.24 -7.18
C PHE A 130 8.30 -5.09 -6.62
N ALA A 131 8.04 -5.91 -5.61
CA ALA A 131 9.04 -6.78 -4.99
C ALA A 131 9.62 -7.79 -5.99
N GLU A 132 8.77 -8.40 -6.82
CA GLU A 132 9.19 -9.30 -7.88
C GLU A 132 10.11 -8.59 -8.90
N LYS A 133 9.69 -7.43 -9.41
CA LYS A 133 10.49 -6.65 -10.35
C LYS A 133 11.82 -6.19 -9.74
N TYR A 134 11.80 -5.81 -8.46
CA TYR A 134 13.01 -5.46 -7.73
C TYR A 134 13.99 -6.64 -7.63
N ALA A 135 13.49 -7.84 -7.32
CA ALA A 135 14.31 -9.04 -7.28
C ALA A 135 14.90 -9.40 -8.64
N GLN A 136 14.13 -9.30 -9.72
CA GLN A 136 14.57 -9.50 -11.09
C GLN A 136 15.70 -8.51 -11.47
N LEU A 137 15.52 -7.21 -11.14
CA LEU A 137 16.56 -6.21 -11.42
C LEU A 137 17.83 -6.43 -10.60
N ASN A 138 17.72 -6.84 -9.32
CA ASN A 138 18.90 -7.21 -8.52
C ASN A 138 19.67 -8.37 -9.16
N GLN A 139 18.99 -9.38 -9.66
CA GLN A 139 19.60 -10.49 -10.36
C GLN A 139 20.29 -10.04 -11.66
N GLN A 140 19.61 -9.24 -12.48
CA GLN A 140 20.15 -8.70 -13.74
C GLN A 140 21.38 -7.82 -13.53
N GLU A 141 21.35 -6.95 -12.52
CA GLU A 141 22.44 -6.03 -12.18
C GLU A 141 23.49 -6.67 -11.25
N ARG A 142 23.35 -7.96 -10.92
CA ARG A 142 24.24 -8.72 -10.00
C ARG A 142 24.41 -8.03 -8.65
N MET A 143 23.33 -7.47 -8.12
CA MET A 143 23.30 -6.78 -6.84
C MET A 143 22.76 -7.71 -5.75
N ASN A 144 23.24 -7.54 -4.52
CA ASN A 144 22.73 -8.23 -3.33
C ASN A 144 22.07 -7.20 -2.41
N GLN A 145 20.81 -6.88 -2.69
CA GLN A 145 20.06 -5.85 -1.98
C GLN A 145 18.71 -6.40 -1.51
N PHE A 146 18.22 -5.86 -0.40
CA PHE A 146 17.01 -6.32 0.27
C PHE A 146 15.96 -5.22 0.34
N LEU A 147 14.68 -5.60 0.28
CA LEU A 147 13.57 -4.72 0.62
C LEU A 147 13.36 -4.71 2.13
N VAL A 148 13.14 -3.52 2.68
CA VAL A 148 12.73 -3.33 4.07
C VAL A 148 11.33 -2.73 4.06
N PRO A 149 10.27 -3.55 4.22
CA PRO A 149 8.91 -3.08 4.24
C PRO A 149 8.60 -2.38 5.57
N TYR A 150 8.11 -1.16 5.50
CA TYR A 150 7.47 -0.50 6.63
C TYR A 150 6.03 -0.96 6.73
N LEU A 151 5.67 -1.48 7.90
CA LEU A 151 4.37 -2.02 8.21
C LEU A 151 3.82 -1.35 9.46
N MET A 152 2.51 -1.21 9.54
CA MET A 152 1.82 -0.50 10.61
C MET A 152 0.72 -1.38 11.20
N SER A 153 0.63 -1.41 12.54
CA SER A 153 -0.48 -2.04 13.25
C SER A 153 -1.55 -1.02 13.66
N SER A 154 -2.71 -1.51 13.99
CA SER A 154 -3.78 -0.74 14.65
C SER A 154 -4.32 0.46 13.86
N HIS A 155 -4.20 0.45 12.55
CA HIS A 155 -4.82 1.47 11.69
C HIS A 155 -6.37 1.34 11.74
N PRO A 156 -7.15 2.44 11.66
CA PRO A 156 -8.59 2.35 11.46
C PRO A 156 -8.94 1.39 10.30
N GLY A 157 -9.84 0.47 10.55
CA GLY A 157 -10.20 -0.63 9.64
C GLY A 157 -9.42 -1.92 9.88
N CYS A 158 -8.38 -1.94 10.70
CA CYS A 158 -7.62 -3.14 11.00
C CYS A 158 -8.28 -3.95 12.13
N THR A 159 -8.84 -5.09 11.80
CA THR A 159 -9.37 -6.06 12.76
C THR A 159 -8.28 -7.01 13.22
N MET A 160 -8.56 -7.82 14.27
CA MET A 160 -7.63 -8.87 14.72
C MET A 160 -7.34 -9.88 13.61
N LYS A 161 -8.33 -10.20 12.79
CA LYS A 161 -8.17 -11.08 11.62
C LYS A 161 -7.17 -10.52 10.60
N ASP A 162 -7.21 -9.21 10.34
CA ASP A 162 -6.27 -8.55 9.43
C ASP A 162 -4.85 -8.54 10.01
N ALA A 163 -4.72 -8.34 11.31
CA ALA A 163 -3.43 -8.39 12.01
C ALA A 163 -2.81 -9.81 11.97
N VAL A 164 -3.62 -10.87 12.11
CA VAL A 164 -3.17 -12.25 11.94
C VAL A 164 -2.71 -12.50 10.51
N ALA A 165 -3.45 -12.04 9.49
CA ALA A 165 -3.04 -12.17 8.10
C ALA A 165 -1.69 -11.49 7.81
N LEU A 166 -1.42 -10.35 8.47
CA LEU A 166 -0.13 -9.68 8.38
C LEU A 166 0.99 -10.52 9.01
N ALA A 167 0.73 -11.16 10.16
CA ALA A 167 1.69 -12.05 10.82
C ALA A 167 2.00 -13.30 9.99
N GLU A 168 0.98 -13.89 9.33
CA GLU A 168 1.16 -15.01 8.39
C GLU A 168 2.05 -14.61 7.22
N TYR A 169 1.79 -13.45 6.62
CA TYR A 169 2.64 -12.92 5.56
C TYR A 169 4.10 -12.73 6.00
N LEU A 170 4.33 -12.16 7.20
CA LEU A 170 5.68 -11.99 7.76
C LEU A 170 6.40 -13.32 7.97
N ARG A 171 5.66 -14.37 8.38
CA ARG A 171 6.17 -15.74 8.47
C ARG A 171 6.60 -16.26 7.09
N ASP A 172 5.72 -16.11 6.10
CA ASP A 172 5.91 -16.67 4.76
C ASP A 172 7.11 -16.04 4.03
N ILE A 173 7.33 -14.72 4.21
CA ILE A 173 8.52 -14.05 3.68
C ILE A 173 9.74 -14.14 4.61
N SER A 174 9.64 -14.90 5.73
CA SER A 174 10.70 -15.05 6.73
C SER A 174 11.26 -13.71 7.23
N HIS A 175 10.42 -12.68 7.30
CA HIS A 175 10.81 -11.35 7.76
C HIS A 175 10.32 -11.11 9.19
N GLN A 176 11.24 -10.65 10.05
CA GLN A 176 10.93 -10.24 11.42
C GLN A 176 11.24 -8.76 11.58
N PRO A 177 10.25 -7.89 11.67
CA PRO A 177 10.49 -6.47 11.90
C PRO A 177 11.15 -6.22 13.25
N GLU A 178 12.28 -5.52 13.27
CA GLU A 178 12.94 -5.11 14.52
C GLU A 178 12.14 -4.01 15.22
N GLN A 179 11.59 -3.09 14.43
CA GLN A 179 10.75 -2.00 14.90
C GLN A 179 9.38 -2.08 14.24
N VAL A 180 8.35 -1.98 15.04
CA VAL A 180 6.95 -1.90 14.61
C VAL A 180 6.32 -0.64 15.13
N GLN A 181 5.46 -0.03 14.31
CA GLN A 181 4.78 1.21 14.63
C GLN A 181 3.28 0.97 14.67
N ASP A 182 2.65 1.38 15.78
CA ASP A 182 1.19 1.49 15.84
C ASP A 182 0.75 2.74 15.09
N PHE A 183 -0.46 2.70 14.57
CA PHE A 183 -1.09 3.89 14.04
C PHE A 183 -1.11 5.00 15.10
N TYR A 184 -0.60 6.17 14.71
CA TYR A 184 -0.67 7.39 15.50
C TYR A 184 -1.45 8.46 14.72
N PRO A 185 -2.51 9.05 15.32
CA PRO A 185 -3.31 10.06 14.65
C PRO A 185 -2.47 11.31 14.30
N THR A 186 -2.26 11.52 13.01
CA THR A 186 -1.56 12.71 12.49
C THR A 186 -2.58 13.74 12.02
N PRO A 187 -2.50 14.99 12.46
CA PRO A 187 -3.44 16.03 12.05
C PRO A 187 -3.61 16.14 10.53
N SER A 188 -4.80 16.51 10.09
CA SER A 188 -5.16 16.73 8.68
C SER A 188 -5.12 15.47 7.78
N THR A 189 -5.23 14.29 8.36
CA THR A 189 -5.31 13.02 7.60
C THR A 189 -6.69 12.39 7.70
N LEU A 190 -7.12 11.68 6.63
CA LEU A 190 -8.37 10.92 6.62
C LEU A 190 -8.39 9.83 7.71
N SER A 191 -7.24 9.19 7.95
CA SER A 191 -7.08 8.17 8.98
C SER A 191 -7.33 8.73 10.39
N THR A 192 -6.91 9.96 10.65
CA THR A 192 -7.20 10.64 11.93
C THR A 192 -8.68 10.95 12.08
N VAL A 193 -9.35 11.36 11.01
CA VAL A 193 -10.82 11.54 11.03
C VAL A 193 -11.50 10.21 11.37
N MET A 194 -11.15 9.13 10.68
CA MET A 194 -11.69 7.78 10.98
C MET A 194 -11.41 7.36 12.43
N TYR A 195 -10.22 7.62 12.95
CA TYR A 195 -9.85 7.26 14.32
C TYR A 195 -10.73 7.92 15.38
N TYR A 196 -11.02 9.21 15.24
CA TYR A 196 -11.82 9.96 16.22
C TYR A 196 -13.32 9.77 16.01
N THR A 197 -13.79 9.72 14.77
CA THR A 197 -15.23 9.68 14.47
C THR A 197 -15.78 8.25 14.34
N GLY A 198 -14.94 7.26 14.03
CA GLY A 198 -15.41 5.93 13.67
C GLY A 198 -16.10 5.87 12.31
N LEU A 199 -15.97 6.91 11.48
CA LEU A 199 -16.59 7.00 10.15
C LEU A 199 -15.53 7.22 9.08
N ASP A 200 -15.71 6.60 7.92
CA ASP A 200 -14.92 6.91 6.72
C ASP A 200 -15.45 8.21 6.09
N PRO A 201 -14.69 9.31 6.11
CA PRO A 201 -15.18 10.60 5.63
C PRO A 201 -15.46 10.64 4.12
N ARG A 202 -15.03 9.63 3.36
CA ARG A 202 -15.29 9.51 1.92
C ARG A 202 -16.66 8.92 1.62
N THR A 203 -17.18 8.07 2.51
CA THR A 203 -18.40 7.30 2.31
C THR A 203 -19.43 7.49 3.43
N MET A 204 -19.02 8.09 4.55
CA MET A 204 -19.78 8.22 5.81
C MET A 204 -20.20 6.88 6.41
N GLN A 205 -19.55 5.78 6.01
CA GLN A 205 -19.83 4.46 6.57
C GLN A 205 -19.00 4.24 7.85
N PRO A 206 -19.52 3.47 8.81
CA PRO A 206 -18.80 3.07 10.01
C PRO A 206 -17.49 2.36 9.68
N VAL A 207 -16.45 2.66 10.44
CA VAL A 207 -15.12 2.02 10.35
C VAL A 207 -14.75 1.49 11.72
N TYR A 208 -14.38 0.22 11.77
CA TYR A 208 -13.80 -0.36 12.97
C TYR A 208 -12.51 0.36 13.35
N VAL A 209 -12.34 0.68 14.63
CA VAL A 209 -11.12 1.37 15.11
C VAL A 209 -10.60 0.63 16.36
N PRO A 210 -9.42 0.02 16.31
CA PRO A 210 -8.82 -0.61 17.48
C PRO A 210 -8.35 0.47 18.46
N LYS A 211 -9.20 0.80 19.43
CA LYS A 211 -8.93 1.81 20.48
C LYS A 211 -8.45 1.21 21.78
N ASP A 212 -8.82 -0.05 22.04
CA ASP A 212 -8.40 -0.75 23.27
C ASP A 212 -6.88 -0.92 23.30
N PRO A 213 -6.21 -0.49 24.39
CA PRO A 213 -4.75 -0.63 24.52
C PRO A 213 -4.26 -2.08 24.45
N ARG A 214 -5.06 -3.04 24.95
CA ARG A 214 -4.70 -4.46 24.92
C ARG A 214 -4.79 -5.01 23.50
N GLU A 215 -5.84 -4.68 22.76
CA GLU A 215 -5.97 -5.05 21.36
C GLU A 215 -4.80 -4.49 20.51
N LYS A 216 -4.46 -3.22 20.70
CA LYS A 216 -3.31 -2.61 20.02
C LYS A 216 -2.01 -3.33 20.36
N ALA A 217 -1.81 -3.72 21.62
CA ALA A 217 -0.64 -4.49 22.03
C ALA A 217 -0.61 -5.87 21.38
N MET A 218 -1.76 -6.55 21.24
CA MET A 218 -1.88 -7.83 20.53
C MET A 218 -1.57 -7.70 19.03
N GLN A 219 -2.13 -6.71 18.36
CA GLN A 219 -1.86 -6.47 16.92
C GLN A 219 -0.37 -6.19 16.68
N ARG A 220 0.27 -5.43 17.56
CA ARG A 220 1.72 -5.19 17.50
C ARG A 220 2.53 -6.45 17.78
N ALA A 221 2.14 -7.22 18.80
CA ALA A 221 2.80 -8.46 19.17
C ALA A 221 2.78 -9.50 18.03
N LEU A 222 1.69 -9.58 17.28
CA LEU A 222 1.57 -10.43 16.09
C LEU A 222 2.63 -10.10 15.02
N MET A 223 3.01 -8.84 14.84
CA MET A 223 4.10 -8.48 13.91
C MET A 223 5.48 -8.93 14.41
N GLN A 224 5.63 -9.15 15.72
CA GLN A 224 6.86 -9.62 16.36
C GLN A 224 6.63 -10.95 17.09
N TYR A 225 5.90 -11.87 16.47
CA TYR A 225 5.43 -13.12 17.07
C TYR A 225 6.56 -14.05 17.53
N LYS A 226 7.77 -13.92 16.98
CA LYS A 226 8.94 -14.71 17.37
C LYS A 226 9.58 -14.24 18.69
N ASP A 227 9.27 -13.01 19.16
CA ASP A 227 9.81 -12.53 20.45
C ASP A 227 9.10 -13.28 21.60
N PRO A 228 9.86 -14.00 22.46
CA PRO A 228 9.27 -14.75 23.57
C PRO A 228 8.46 -13.88 24.56
N LYS A 229 8.75 -12.59 24.64
CA LYS A 229 8.01 -11.63 25.47
C LYS A 229 6.57 -11.43 24.97
N ASN A 230 6.35 -11.58 23.68
CA ASN A 230 5.06 -11.38 23.03
C ASN A 230 4.16 -12.63 23.07
N TYR A 231 4.68 -13.78 23.52
CA TYR A 231 3.98 -15.06 23.46
C TYR A 231 2.53 -15.01 23.97
N LYS A 232 2.30 -14.47 25.17
CA LYS A 232 0.97 -14.39 25.77
C LYS A 232 -0.01 -13.56 24.95
N LEU A 233 0.46 -12.42 24.42
CA LEU A 233 -0.36 -11.53 23.58
C LEU A 233 -0.67 -12.16 22.22
N VAL A 234 0.31 -12.86 21.64
CA VAL A 234 0.12 -13.58 20.36
C VAL A 234 -0.87 -14.74 20.54
N HIS A 235 -0.74 -15.52 21.62
CA HIS A 235 -1.67 -16.61 21.92
C HIS A 235 -3.10 -16.10 22.04
N GLU A 236 -3.32 -15.11 22.90
CA GLU A 236 -4.63 -14.47 23.09
C GLU A 236 -5.19 -13.86 21.77
N ALA A 237 -4.34 -13.25 20.98
CA ALA A 237 -4.75 -12.70 19.68
C ALA A 237 -5.21 -13.79 18.72
N LEU A 238 -4.56 -14.95 18.71
CA LEU A 238 -4.94 -16.08 17.88
C LEU A 238 -6.25 -16.71 18.34
N GLU A 239 -6.46 -16.85 19.64
CA GLU A 239 -7.74 -17.31 20.22
C GLU A 239 -8.89 -16.36 19.86
N LEU A 240 -8.70 -15.04 20.04
CA LEU A 240 -9.72 -14.04 19.67
C LEU A 240 -10.02 -14.00 18.17
N ALA A 241 -9.04 -14.35 17.34
CA ALA A 241 -9.23 -14.43 15.90
C ALA A 241 -9.77 -15.79 15.43
N HIS A 242 -9.95 -16.77 16.33
CA HIS A 242 -10.28 -18.16 16.03
C HIS A 242 -9.28 -18.82 15.07
N ARG A 243 -7.99 -18.60 15.34
CA ARG A 243 -6.86 -19.08 14.55
C ARG A 243 -5.88 -19.90 15.38
N GLU A 244 -6.40 -20.77 16.25
CA GLU A 244 -5.64 -21.72 17.06
C GLU A 244 -4.85 -22.70 16.19
N ASP A 245 -5.26 -22.88 14.92
CA ASP A 245 -4.51 -23.60 13.91
C ASP A 245 -3.08 -23.10 13.68
N LEU A 246 -2.80 -21.85 14.07
CA LEU A 246 -1.47 -21.23 14.00
C LEU A 246 -0.62 -21.45 15.27
N ILE A 247 -1.15 -22.20 16.25
CA ILE A 247 -0.43 -22.62 17.45
C ILE A 247 -0.05 -24.08 17.30
N GLY A 248 1.22 -24.38 17.12
CA GLY A 248 1.65 -25.76 16.87
C GLY A 248 3.11 -25.86 16.46
N PHE A 249 3.47 -27.04 15.90
CA PHE A 249 4.83 -27.35 15.47
C PHE A 249 5.00 -27.33 13.94
N GLY A 250 3.92 -27.18 13.21
CA GLY A 250 3.94 -27.14 11.74
C GLY A 250 4.56 -25.85 11.19
N PRO A 251 5.02 -25.85 9.94
CA PRO A 251 5.63 -24.69 9.30
C PRO A 251 4.64 -23.52 9.15
N GLN A 252 3.34 -23.79 9.15
CA GLN A 252 2.28 -22.79 9.08
C GLN A 252 2.05 -22.08 10.42
N CYS A 253 2.55 -22.63 11.56
CA CYS A 253 2.30 -22.06 12.88
C CYS A 253 3.17 -20.84 13.16
N LEU A 254 2.62 -19.88 13.90
CA LEU A 254 3.32 -18.68 14.35
C LEU A 254 4.07 -18.92 15.66
N ILE A 255 3.43 -19.62 16.59
CA ILE A 255 3.99 -19.94 17.91
C ILE A 255 3.83 -21.41 18.25
N ARG A 256 4.69 -21.91 19.14
CA ARG A 256 4.60 -23.28 19.65
C ARG A 256 3.78 -23.32 20.94
N PRO A 257 2.99 -24.39 21.18
CA PRO A 257 2.30 -24.53 22.47
C PRO A 257 3.31 -24.64 23.61
N ARG A 258 2.97 -24.12 24.78
CA ARG A 258 3.77 -24.29 25.99
C ARG A 258 3.53 -25.69 26.60
N LYS A 259 4.52 -26.21 27.35
CA LYS A 259 4.35 -27.48 28.11
C LYS A 259 3.12 -27.37 29.02
N GLY A 260 2.14 -28.24 28.83
CA GLY A 260 0.88 -28.28 29.58
C GLY A 260 -0.35 -27.76 28.86
N GLU A 261 -0.20 -27.13 27.67
CA GLU A 261 -1.33 -26.79 26.81
C GLU A 261 -1.59 -27.93 25.84
N PRO A 262 -2.84 -28.44 25.69
CA PRO A 262 -3.15 -29.48 24.71
C PRO A 262 -2.94 -28.92 23.31
N ALA A 263 -2.03 -29.52 22.56
CA ALA A 263 -1.94 -29.26 21.11
C ALA A 263 -3.18 -29.87 20.44
N GLU A 264 -4.17 -29.05 20.12
CA GLU A 264 -5.27 -29.49 19.27
C GLU A 264 -4.74 -29.79 17.86
N GLN A 265 -4.35 -31.03 17.65
CA GLN A 265 -4.12 -31.54 16.31
C GLN A 265 -5.48 -31.76 15.64
N LYS A 266 -6.07 -30.73 15.06
CA LYS A 266 -7.06 -30.94 14.03
C LYS A 266 -6.32 -31.56 12.83
N LYS A 267 -6.55 -32.87 12.60
CA LYS A 267 -6.13 -33.56 11.38
C LYS A 267 -6.54 -32.71 10.17
N PRO A 268 -5.68 -32.58 9.15
CA PRO A 268 -6.07 -31.90 7.93
C PRO A 268 -7.35 -32.54 7.42
N ALA A 269 -8.36 -31.72 7.16
CA ALA A 269 -9.62 -32.16 6.59
C ALA A 269 -9.30 -32.91 5.27
N GLN A 270 -9.50 -34.19 5.24
CA GLN A 270 -9.45 -34.96 4.01
C GLN A 270 -10.50 -34.37 3.05
N PRO A 271 -10.17 -34.22 1.75
CA PRO A 271 -11.15 -33.82 0.78
C PRO A 271 -12.33 -34.78 0.84
N GLN A 272 -13.51 -34.32 1.15
CA GLN A 272 -14.73 -35.11 1.07
C GLN A 272 -14.95 -35.50 -0.40
N GLU A 273 -14.61 -36.72 -0.74
CA GLU A 273 -15.09 -37.37 -1.98
C GLU A 273 -16.61 -37.27 -2.01
N LYS A 274 -17.13 -36.54 -2.99
CA LYS A 274 -18.55 -36.49 -3.28
C LYS A 274 -19.02 -37.91 -3.60
N LYS A 275 -19.62 -38.60 -2.63
CA LYS A 275 -20.32 -39.84 -2.85
C LYS A 275 -21.44 -39.59 -3.86
N GLN A 276 -21.29 -40.17 -5.04
CA GLN A 276 -22.36 -40.30 -6.02
C GLN A 276 -23.52 -41.13 -5.41
N PRO A 277 -24.78 -40.77 -5.64
CA PRO A 277 -25.90 -41.53 -5.12
C PRO A 277 -25.97 -42.91 -5.83
N GLN A 278 -25.77 -43.97 -5.07
CA GLN A 278 -25.99 -45.35 -5.51
C GLN A 278 -27.47 -45.54 -5.83
N LYS A 279 -27.78 -45.88 -7.08
CA LYS A 279 -29.07 -46.39 -7.54
C LYS A 279 -29.36 -47.74 -6.87
N LYS A 280 -30.35 -47.82 -6.03
CA LYS A 280 -30.91 -49.10 -5.54
C LYS A 280 -31.64 -49.80 -6.68
N SER A 281 -31.16 -50.98 -7.04
CA SER A 281 -31.82 -51.94 -7.92
C SER A 281 -33.00 -52.58 -7.18
N GLY A 282 -34.22 -52.34 -7.62
CA GLY A 282 -35.42 -53.05 -7.21
C GLY A 282 -36.03 -53.77 -8.41
N LYS A 283 -36.21 -55.09 -8.28
CA LYS A 283 -36.71 -56.04 -9.24
C LYS A 283 -38.13 -55.76 -9.75
N ALA A 284 -38.30 -56.06 -11.03
CA ALA A 284 -39.55 -56.05 -11.79
C ALA A 284 -40.61 -57.03 -11.27
N PRO A 285 -41.88 -56.92 -11.71
CA PRO A 285 -42.32 -57.89 -12.73
C PRO A 285 -43.08 -57.28 -13.93
N ALA A 286 -43.01 -58.10 -14.99
CA ALA A 286 -43.50 -57.88 -16.34
C ALA A 286 -45.02 -57.82 -16.49
N LYS A 287 -45.50 -57.07 -17.50
CA LYS A 287 -46.54 -57.54 -18.48
C LYS A 287 -46.54 -56.55 -19.69
N LYS A 288 -46.55 -57.21 -20.86
CA LYS A 288 -46.70 -56.69 -22.23
C LYS A 288 -48.19 -56.54 -22.60
N PRO A 289 -48.54 -56.16 -23.86
CA PRO A 289 -48.28 -54.98 -24.69
C PRO A 289 -49.57 -54.40 -25.30
N ALA A 290 -49.51 -53.26 -25.94
CA ALA A 290 -50.26 -52.97 -27.19
C ALA A 290 -49.98 -51.53 -27.70
N SER A 291 -49.46 -51.53 -28.95
CA SER A 291 -49.89 -50.82 -30.17
C SER A 291 -50.17 -49.29 -30.00
N GLY A 292 -49.49 -48.41 -30.69
CA GLY A 292 -49.44 -48.20 -32.06
C GLY A 292 -49.35 -46.71 -32.32
N THR A 293 -48.64 -46.37 -33.34
CA THR A 293 -48.79 -45.23 -34.28
C THR A 293 -47.82 -44.05 -34.11
N LYS A 294 -46.91 -44.02 -35.04
CA LYS A 294 -46.13 -42.87 -35.57
C LYS A 294 -46.99 -41.97 -36.42
N PRO A 295 -46.48 -40.91 -37.05
CA PRO A 295 -45.77 -39.67 -36.67
C PRO A 295 -46.41 -38.43 -37.31
N GLN A 296 -46.00 -37.21 -36.89
CA GLN A 296 -46.03 -36.03 -37.78
C GLN A 296 -45.17 -34.88 -37.23
N LYS A 297 -44.17 -34.58 -37.95
CA LYS A 297 -43.62 -33.43 -38.70
C LYS A 297 -43.87 -32.05 -38.11
N SER A 298 -42.73 -31.37 -38.00
CA SER A 298 -42.51 -29.91 -37.86
C SER A 298 -43.31 -29.08 -38.90
N PRO A 299 -43.51 -27.77 -38.72
CA PRO A 299 -42.59 -26.87 -39.39
C PRO A 299 -42.23 -25.54 -38.66
N ASP A 300 -41.03 -25.11 -38.98
CA ASP A 300 -40.58 -23.77 -39.43
C ASP A 300 -40.81 -22.50 -38.61
N ALA A 301 -39.66 -21.83 -38.50
CA ALA A 301 -39.43 -20.44 -38.11
C ALA A 301 -40.17 -19.40 -38.97
N PRO A 302 -40.20 -18.11 -38.59
CA PRO A 302 -39.25 -17.22 -39.24
C PRO A 302 -38.60 -16.11 -38.40
N GLN A 303 -37.39 -15.82 -38.83
CA GLN A 303 -36.64 -14.58 -38.59
C GLN A 303 -37.40 -13.36 -39.03
N LYS A 304 -37.27 -12.21 -38.29
CA LYS A 304 -37.46 -10.88 -38.90
C LYS A 304 -36.31 -9.95 -38.49
N LYS A 305 -35.76 -9.37 -39.55
CA LYS A 305 -34.67 -8.41 -39.69
C LYS A 305 -35.02 -7.04 -39.10
N ALA A 306 -33.95 -6.31 -38.78
CA ALA A 306 -33.94 -4.87 -38.51
C ALA A 306 -34.42 -4.01 -39.68
N PRO A 307 -34.67 -2.72 -39.46
CA PRO A 307 -34.09 -1.75 -40.37
C PRO A 307 -33.34 -0.61 -39.72
N ALA A 308 -32.26 -0.23 -40.42
CA ALA A 308 -31.51 0.99 -40.27
C ALA A 308 -32.27 2.18 -40.88
N SER A 309 -32.10 3.37 -40.32
CA SER A 309 -32.23 4.62 -41.07
C SER A 309 -31.42 5.75 -40.41
N LYS A 310 -30.52 6.30 -41.21
CA LYS A 310 -29.97 7.68 -41.17
C LYS A 310 -30.73 8.51 -42.22
N PRO A 311 -30.41 9.83 -42.43
CA PRO A 311 -30.06 10.97 -41.57
C PRO A 311 -30.93 12.23 -41.93
N ALA A 312 -30.74 13.32 -41.23
CA ALA A 312 -30.61 14.69 -41.77
C ALA A 312 -31.08 15.77 -40.77
N GLY A 313 -30.37 16.88 -40.76
CA GLY A 313 -30.85 18.13 -40.19
C GLY A 313 -29.74 19.03 -39.66
N GLN A 314 -29.08 19.78 -40.53
CA GLN A 314 -28.21 20.93 -40.22
C GLN A 314 -29.02 22.02 -39.51
N ASN A 315 -28.45 22.72 -38.51
CA ASN A 315 -28.40 24.17 -38.56
C ASN A 315 -27.57 24.82 -37.42
N ARG A 316 -26.70 25.66 -37.88
CA ARG A 316 -26.29 27.01 -37.43
C ARG A 316 -25.47 27.18 -36.15
N ALA A 317 -24.25 27.59 -36.47
CA ALA A 317 -23.28 28.25 -35.62
C ALA A 317 -23.82 29.54 -34.99
N ALA A 318 -23.53 29.71 -33.68
CA ALA A 318 -23.50 31.00 -33.00
C ALA A 318 -22.08 31.31 -32.54
N LYS A 319 -21.57 32.47 -32.93
CA LYS A 319 -20.28 33.06 -32.59
C LYS A 319 -20.14 33.28 -31.07
N PRO A 320 -18.96 33.14 -30.47
CA PRO A 320 -18.73 33.53 -29.08
C PRO A 320 -18.42 35.02 -28.97
N ALA A 321 -19.03 35.67 -27.97
CA ALA A 321 -18.79 37.05 -27.59
C ALA A 321 -17.45 37.16 -26.85
N ALA A 322 -16.76 38.30 -27.04
CA ALA A 322 -15.48 38.66 -26.43
C ALA A 322 -15.59 38.91 -24.90
N PRO A 323 -14.53 38.67 -24.10
CA PRO A 323 -14.56 38.91 -22.67
C PRO A 323 -14.33 40.39 -22.32
N ALA A 324 -15.16 40.90 -21.38
CA ALA A 324 -15.05 42.21 -20.76
C ALA A 324 -13.81 42.31 -19.85
N LYS A 325 -13.18 43.45 -19.85
CA LYS A 325 -12.04 43.81 -19.00
C LYS A 325 -12.51 44.00 -17.52
N PRO A 326 -11.77 43.52 -16.50
CA PRO A 326 -12.07 43.87 -15.12
C PRO A 326 -11.51 45.26 -14.77
N SER A 327 -12.37 46.06 -14.16
CA SER A 327 -12.06 47.36 -13.52
C SER A 327 -11.25 47.11 -12.25
N GLY A 328 -10.35 48.10 -11.95
CA GLY A 328 -9.38 48.08 -10.88
C GLY A 328 -9.99 47.95 -9.47
N ALA A 329 -9.33 47.17 -8.64
CA ALA A 329 -9.48 47.21 -7.20
C ALA A 329 -8.15 47.59 -6.57
N GLN A 330 -8.23 48.58 -5.71
CA GLN A 330 -7.17 49.25 -5.00
C GLN A 330 -6.36 48.30 -4.11
N ARG A 331 -5.05 48.44 -4.18
CA ARG A 331 -4.10 47.82 -3.24
C ARG A 331 -4.15 48.60 -1.90
N SER A 332 -4.58 47.93 -0.84
CA SER A 332 -4.30 48.38 0.53
C SER A 332 -2.96 47.80 0.97
N ALA A 333 -2.04 48.71 1.31
CA ALA A 333 -0.72 48.38 1.81
C ALA A 333 -0.80 47.90 3.27
N VAL A 334 -0.15 46.79 3.57
CA VAL A 334 0.09 46.30 4.94
C VAL A 334 1.45 46.87 5.40
N PRO A 335 1.58 47.49 6.57
CA PRO A 335 2.85 48.05 7.04
C PRO A 335 3.80 46.94 7.55
N ALA A 336 5.08 47.10 7.21
CA ALA A 336 6.19 46.26 7.64
C ALA A 336 6.42 46.34 9.16
N ALA A 337 6.48 45.23 9.85
CA ALA A 337 6.89 45.12 11.24
C ALA A 337 8.41 45.23 11.37
N LYS A 338 8.87 46.07 12.29
CA LYS A 338 10.29 46.27 12.66
C LYS A 338 10.83 45.04 13.43
N PRO A 339 12.12 44.68 13.28
CA PRO A 339 12.72 43.60 14.03
C PRO A 339 12.96 43.94 15.50
N GLY A 340 12.44 43.12 16.42
CA GLY A 340 12.67 43.25 17.85
C GLY A 340 14.08 42.76 18.24
N LYS A 341 14.70 43.49 19.16
CA LYS A 341 16.01 43.22 19.77
C LYS A 341 15.98 41.92 20.58
N ALA A 342 17.01 41.10 20.42
CA ALA A 342 17.27 39.91 21.23
C ALA A 342 17.68 40.28 22.67
N PRO A 343 17.28 39.53 23.71
CA PRO A 343 17.79 39.69 25.07
C PRO A 343 19.15 39.05 25.26
N ALA A 344 20.00 39.70 26.06
CA ALA A 344 21.36 39.33 26.37
C ALA A 344 21.48 38.00 27.15
N GLY A 345 22.49 37.24 26.81
CA GLY A 345 22.78 35.96 27.37
C GLY A 345 23.29 36.00 28.81
N HIS A 346 22.80 35.08 29.65
CA HIS A 346 23.41 34.71 30.92
C HIS A 346 24.45 33.59 30.71
N ALA A 347 25.72 33.95 30.96
CA ALA A 347 26.84 33.05 31.00
C ALA A 347 26.70 32.07 32.18
N ARG A 348 26.62 30.76 31.93
CA ARG A 348 26.76 29.73 32.94
C ARG A 348 28.24 29.33 33.09
N LYS A 349 28.77 29.47 34.33
CA LYS A 349 30.11 29.10 34.74
C LYS A 349 30.27 27.55 34.66
N ALA A 350 31.43 27.15 34.17
CA ALA A 350 31.87 25.75 34.16
C ALA A 350 32.25 25.25 35.56
N PRO A 351 32.04 23.93 35.90
CA PRO A 351 32.50 23.37 37.17
C PRO A 351 34.00 22.99 37.11
N LYS A 352 34.71 23.34 38.21
CA LYS A 352 36.11 23.01 38.45
C LYS A 352 36.30 21.49 38.59
N LYS A 353 37.31 20.95 37.91
CA LYS A 353 37.90 19.63 38.21
C LYS A 353 38.52 19.63 39.59
N ARG A 354 38.15 18.67 40.44
CA ARG A 354 38.94 18.19 41.60
C ARG A 354 39.76 17.02 41.17
N GLY A 355 41.08 17.09 41.33
CA GLY A 355 41.97 15.96 41.26
C GLY A 355 42.05 15.23 42.61
N SER A 356 42.17 13.97 42.54
CA SER A 356 43.06 13.05 43.25
C SER A 356 42.84 11.66 42.66
#